data_57b20a2ef9d8d47cdf212cfb226d726d
#
_entry.id   57b20a2ef9d8d47cdf212cfb226d726d
#
_cell.length_a   1.000
_cell.length_b   1.000
_cell.length_c   1.000
_cell.angle_alpha   90.00
_cell.angle_beta   90.00
_cell.angle_gamma   90.00
#
_symmetry.space_group_name_H-M   'P 1'
#
loop_
_entity.id
_entity.type
_entity.pdbx_description
1 polymer ?
#
loop_
_entity_poly.entity_id
_entity_poly.type
_entity_poly.pdbx_seq_one_letter_code
_entity_poly.pdbx_strand_id
1 'polypeptide(L)'
;MTPVNAPQGVAPRPFYGEFAWAYDYLIERPVAGECAGMVAALARRGIGPGASLLDAGCGTGRYAVELARRGFVVTGIDRSPALLAVALRRPVDASARVRFGSGDLLALPAGAGFDAIVCRGVLNDLVETAERAAVFGAFARALRPVGALLFDVRDWDASVAGKTAHPVSERRVATPRGRLVFQTVTRLDPATRRLLIAERHTLTTESGETTASHDFVMRCWSRGELDDLLRAAGFEAMEYAGTYEGAPLGQGDRIVVAASLGVR
;
A
#
# COMPACT_ATOMS: atom_id res chain seq x y z
N MET A 1 7.40 20.22 17.22
CA MET A 1 7.19 19.50 15.95
C MET A 1 6.19 20.31 15.14
N THR A 2 6.64 20.97 14.09
CA THR A 2 5.81 21.81 13.22
C THR A 2 5.00 20.91 12.28
N PRO A 3 3.70 21.12 12.10
CA PRO A 3 2.92 20.33 11.15
C PRO A 3 3.40 20.60 9.73
N VAL A 4 3.74 19.55 8.99
CA VAL A 4 4.04 19.63 7.57
C VAL A 4 2.73 19.99 6.85
N ASN A 5 2.68 21.19 6.29
CA ASN A 5 1.57 21.64 5.45
C ASN A 5 1.45 20.74 4.22
N ALA A 6 0.31 20.09 4.07
CA ALA A 6 -0.08 19.49 2.78
C ALA A 6 -0.19 20.60 1.72
N PRO A 7 0.15 20.32 0.43
CA PRO A 7 0.00 21.30 -0.63
C PRO A 7 -1.47 21.75 -0.69
N GLN A 8 -1.68 23.06 -0.55
CA GLN A 8 -3.01 23.67 -0.62
C GLN A 8 -3.55 23.54 -2.05
N GLY A 9 -4.72 22.87 -2.23
CA GLY A 9 -5.52 23.05 -3.42
C GLY A 9 -6.22 21.85 -4.05
N VAL A 10 -5.87 20.61 -3.71
CA VAL A 10 -6.60 19.43 -4.22
C VAL A 10 -7.29 18.72 -3.06
N ALA A 11 -8.62 18.58 -3.16
CA ALA A 11 -9.37 17.81 -2.16
C ALA A 11 -8.77 16.38 -2.06
N PRO A 12 -8.56 15.86 -0.85
CA PRO A 12 -8.01 14.51 -0.70
C PRO A 12 -8.96 13.50 -1.33
N ARG A 13 -8.41 12.44 -1.92
CA ARG A 13 -9.20 11.33 -2.45
C ARG A 13 -10.22 10.88 -1.39
N PRO A 14 -11.52 10.70 -1.72
CA PRO A 14 -12.57 10.37 -0.75
C PRO A 14 -12.21 9.17 0.14
N PHE A 15 -11.58 8.13 -0.40
CA PHE A 15 -11.06 7.00 0.37
C PHE A 15 -10.00 7.36 1.41
N TYR A 16 -9.28 8.45 1.20
CA TYR A 16 -8.25 8.93 2.13
C TYR A 16 -8.75 10.07 3.03
N GLY A 17 -10.04 10.41 2.91
CA GLY A 17 -10.72 11.47 3.63
C GLY A 17 -12.07 11.03 4.19
N GLU A 18 -13.14 11.61 3.69
CA GLU A 18 -14.51 11.45 4.22
C GLU A 18 -15.04 10.00 4.19
N PHE A 19 -14.57 9.16 3.24
CA PHE A 19 -14.93 7.74 3.13
C PHE A 19 -13.85 6.78 3.66
N ALA A 20 -12.86 7.27 4.40
CA ALA A 20 -11.83 6.40 5.00
C ALA A 20 -12.41 5.29 5.88
N TRP A 21 -13.51 5.57 6.59
CA TRP A 21 -14.25 4.61 7.42
C TRP A 21 -14.81 3.44 6.61
N ALA A 22 -15.08 3.66 5.31
CA ALA A 22 -15.67 2.67 4.42
C ALA A 22 -14.63 1.81 3.70
N TYR A 23 -13.35 2.14 3.81
CA TYR A 23 -12.28 1.50 3.06
C TYR A 23 -12.31 -0.03 3.20
N ASP A 24 -12.45 -0.55 4.40
CA ASP A 24 -12.43 -1.99 4.66
C ASP A 24 -13.67 -2.72 4.17
N TYR A 25 -14.82 -2.05 4.05
CA TYR A 25 -16.05 -2.60 3.47
C TYR A 25 -15.95 -2.74 1.95
N LEU A 26 -15.25 -1.82 1.29
CA LEU A 26 -15.17 -1.77 -0.17
C LEU A 26 -13.93 -2.49 -0.71
N ILE A 27 -12.83 -2.47 0.03
CA ILE A 27 -11.56 -3.11 -0.38
C ILE A 27 -11.34 -4.38 0.43
N GLU A 28 -12.00 -5.45 -0.02
CA GLU A 28 -11.77 -6.78 0.53
C GLU A 28 -10.38 -7.28 0.17
N ARG A 29 -9.71 -7.92 1.14
CA ARG A 29 -8.37 -8.48 1.00
C ARG A 29 -8.22 -9.73 1.85
N PRO A 30 -7.53 -10.77 1.38
CA PRO A 30 -7.19 -11.96 2.16
C PRO A 30 -6.01 -11.67 3.09
N VAL A 31 -6.18 -10.70 4.03
CA VAL A 31 -5.11 -10.16 4.87
C VAL A 31 -4.32 -11.26 5.57
N ALA A 32 -4.99 -12.27 6.13
CA ALA A 32 -4.33 -13.35 6.84
C ALA A 32 -3.44 -14.20 5.91
N GLY A 33 -3.88 -14.49 4.68
CA GLY A 33 -3.12 -15.22 3.66
C GLY A 33 -1.94 -14.40 3.15
N GLU A 34 -2.17 -13.15 2.75
CA GLU A 34 -1.10 -12.26 2.29
C GLU A 34 -0.04 -12.07 3.39
N CYS A 35 -0.44 -11.86 4.66
CA CYS A 35 0.50 -11.77 5.78
C CYS A 35 1.26 -13.08 6.03
N ALA A 36 0.63 -14.25 5.84
CA ALA A 36 1.34 -15.52 5.92
C ALA A 36 2.45 -15.63 4.87
N GLY A 37 2.17 -15.21 3.64
CA GLY A 37 3.15 -15.15 2.56
C GLY A 37 4.29 -14.14 2.85
N MET A 38 3.95 -12.95 3.37
CA MET A 38 4.94 -11.96 3.81
C MET A 38 5.87 -12.53 4.88
N VAL A 39 5.31 -13.18 5.90
CA VAL A 39 6.09 -13.80 6.99
C VAL A 39 7.01 -14.90 6.45
N ALA A 40 6.53 -15.74 5.53
CA ALA A 40 7.34 -16.76 4.89
C ALA A 40 8.50 -16.15 4.09
N ALA A 41 8.25 -15.06 3.36
CA ALA A 41 9.29 -14.34 2.61
C ALA A 41 10.35 -13.71 3.54
N LEU A 42 9.94 -13.15 4.68
CA LEU A 42 10.81 -12.60 5.70
C LEU A 42 11.64 -13.71 6.40
N ALA A 43 11.00 -14.84 6.73
CA ALA A 43 11.68 -15.97 7.37
C ALA A 43 12.81 -16.54 6.49
N ARG A 44 12.64 -16.62 5.15
CA ARG A 44 13.71 -17.00 4.21
C ARG A 44 14.92 -16.05 4.26
N ARG A 45 14.73 -14.84 4.79
CA ARG A 45 15.77 -13.81 4.99
C ARG A 45 16.25 -13.72 6.44
N GLY A 46 15.89 -14.69 7.28
CA GLY A 46 16.30 -14.73 8.69
C GLY A 46 15.55 -13.70 9.57
N ILE A 47 14.45 -13.12 9.09
CA ILE A 47 13.66 -12.12 9.81
C ILE A 47 12.38 -12.78 10.34
N GLY A 48 12.26 -12.89 11.66
CA GLY A 48 11.18 -13.60 12.34
C GLY A 48 10.51 -12.81 13.46
N PRO A 49 9.68 -13.45 14.28
CA PRO A 49 9.02 -12.82 15.41
C PRO A 49 10.01 -12.08 16.31
N GLY A 50 9.59 -10.91 16.81
CA GLY A 50 10.45 -9.99 17.56
C GLY A 50 11.12 -8.92 16.71
N ALA A 51 11.25 -9.13 15.39
CA ALA A 51 11.82 -8.15 14.48
C ALA A 51 10.95 -6.89 14.35
N SER A 52 11.61 -5.75 14.11
CA SER A 52 10.97 -4.45 13.91
C SER A 52 10.56 -4.27 12.46
N LEU A 53 9.27 -4.05 12.20
CA LEU A 53 8.72 -3.83 10.88
C LEU A 53 8.15 -2.42 10.74
N LEU A 54 8.35 -1.82 9.57
CA LEU A 54 7.60 -0.65 9.12
C LEU A 54 6.51 -1.12 8.14
N ASP A 55 5.23 -0.84 8.45
CA ASP A 55 4.13 -0.90 7.48
C ASP A 55 3.99 0.50 6.86
N ALA A 56 4.56 0.66 5.68
CA ALA A 56 4.72 1.93 4.98
C ALA A 56 3.51 2.22 4.09
N GLY A 57 2.66 3.16 4.50
CA GLY A 57 1.33 3.38 3.95
C GLY A 57 0.32 2.39 4.52
N CYS A 58 0.27 2.29 5.85
CA CYS A 58 -0.51 1.28 6.58
C CYS A 58 -2.04 1.41 6.42
N GLY A 59 -2.52 2.56 5.93
CA GLY A 59 -3.94 2.82 5.73
C GLY A 59 -4.75 2.61 7.00
N THR A 60 -5.75 1.72 6.94
CA THR A 60 -6.60 1.34 8.08
C THR A 60 -5.94 0.38 9.07
N GLY A 61 -4.65 0.04 8.91
CA GLY A 61 -3.87 -0.76 9.84
C GLY A 61 -4.12 -2.28 9.82
N ARG A 62 -4.82 -2.82 8.81
CA ARG A 62 -5.14 -4.26 8.74
C ARG A 62 -3.91 -5.14 8.75
N TYR A 63 -2.91 -4.80 7.93
CA TYR A 63 -1.66 -5.56 7.81
C TYR A 63 -0.77 -5.35 9.02
N ALA A 64 -0.63 -4.12 9.51
CA ALA A 64 0.15 -3.82 10.70
C ALA A 64 -0.32 -4.63 11.93
N VAL A 65 -1.64 -4.69 12.18
CA VAL A 65 -2.21 -5.46 13.29
C VAL A 65 -2.00 -6.96 13.09
N GLU A 66 -2.23 -7.48 11.89
CA GLU A 66 -2.06 -8.91 11.60
C GLU A 66 -0.59 -9.34 11.72
N LEU A 67 0.36 -8.54 11.24
CA LEU A 67 1.79 -8.80 11.42
C LEU A 67 2.20 -8.73 12.90
N ALA A 68 1.65 -7.79 13.67
CA ALA A 68 1.89 -7.71 15.11
C ALA A 68 1.34 -8.94 15.88
N ARG A 69 0.18 -9.48 15.48
CA ARG A 69 -0.36 -10.75 16.00
C ARG A 69 0.55 -11.94 15.73
N ARG A 70 1.34 -11.89 14.64
CA ARG A 70 2.35 -12.89 14.30
C ARG A 70 3.68 -12.68 15.00
N GLY A 71 3.73 -11.76 15.98
CA GLY A 71 4.87 -11.56 16.87
C GLY A 71 5.86 -10.49 16.46
N PHE A 72 5.63 -9.76 15.38
CA PHE A 72 6.50 -8.64 14.98
C PHE A 72 6.24 -7.38 15.81
N VAL A 73 7.22 -6.50 15.88
CA VAL A 73 7.08 -5.15 16.46
C VAL A 73 6.81 -4.17 15.31
N VAL A 74 5.57 -3.76 15.14
CA VAL A 74 5.16 -3.03 13.95
C VAL A 74 4.98 -1.55 14.22
N THR A 75 5.54 -0.72 13.34
CA THR A 75 5.23 0.71 13.23
C THR A 75 4.48 0.91 11.91
N GLY A 76 3.23 1.31 11.97
CA GLY A 76 2.44 1.70 10.80
C GLY A 76 2.49 3.21 10.60
N ILE A 77 2.80 3.65 9.38
CA ILE A 77 2.71 5.07 9.03
C ILE A 77 1.80 5.27 7.81
N ASP A 78 1.04 6.36 7.83
CA ASP A 78 0.26 6.81 6.68
C ASP A 78 0.19 8.33 6.65
N ARG A 79 0.03 8.92 5.47
CA ARG A 79 -0.15 10.38 5.35
C ARG A 79 -1.60 10.83 5.60
N SER A 80 -2.57 9.90 5.55
CA SER A 80 -3.99 10.20 5.76
C SER A 80 -4.37 10.14 7.24
N PRO A 81 -4.72 11.28 7.88
CA PRO A 81 -5.21 11.26 9.26
C PRO A 81 -6.53 10.49 9.40
N ALA A 82 -7.36 10.48 8.35
CA ALA A 82 -8.65 9.79 8.36
C ALA A 82 -8.49 8.27 8.37
N LEU A 83 -7.55 7.71 7.58
CA LEU A 83 -7.21 6.29 7.61
C LEU A 83 -6.57 5.90 8.94
N LEU A 84 -5.65 6.72 9.45
CA LEU A 84 -5.03 6.51 10.76
C LEU A 84 -6.06 6.53 11.90
N ALA A 85 -7.09 7.38 11.82
CA ALA A 85 -8.18 7.36 12.80
C ALA A 85 -8.95 6.03 12.79
N VAL A 86 -9.05 5.34 11.65
CA VAL A 86 -9.61 3.98 11.56
C VAL A 86 -8.62 2.97 12.14
N ALA A 87 -7.34 3.06 11.80
CA ALA A 87 -6.30 2.16 12.31
C ALA A 87 -6.20 2.19 13.85
N LEU A 88 -6.24 3.36 14.46
CA LEU A 88 -6.18 3.55 15.92
C LEU A 88 -7.39 2.97 16.67
N ARG A 89 -8.52 2.76 16.00
CA ARG A 89 -9.73 2.13 16.58
C ARG A 89 -9.76 0.61 16.39
N ARG A 90 -8.81 0.06 15.65
CA ARG A 90 -8.78 -1.37 15.37
C ARG A 90 -8.47 -2.15 16.65
N PRO A 91 -9.23 -3.22 16.95
CA PRO A 91 -8.93 -4.08 18.09
C PRO A 91 -7.54 -4.70 17.96
N VAL A 92 -6.75 -4.56 18.98
CA VAL A 92 -5.38 -5.11 19.07
C VAL A 92 -5.29 -5.98 20.30
N ASP A 93 -4.76 -7.20 20.14
CA ASP A 93 -4.55 -8.11 21.25
C ASP A 93 -3.48 -7.54 22.21
N ALA A 94 -3.61 -7.79 23.52
CA ALA A 94 -2.71 -7.24 24.53
C ALA A 94 -1.23 -7.62 24.32
N SER A 95 -0.97 -8.72 23.63
CA SER A 95 0.39 -9.18 23.28
C SER A 95 0.94 -8.58 22.00
N ALA A 96 0.09 -8.02 21.13
CA ALA A 96 0.50 -7.49 19.83
C ALA A 96 1.14 -6.10 20.00
N ARG A 97 2.33 -5.93 19.44
CA ARG A 97 3.11 -4.69 19.53
C ARG A 97 2.97 -3.90 18.25
N VAL A 98 1.98 -3.02 18.18
CA VAL A 98 1.74 -2.13 17.05
C VAL A 98 1.57 -0.69 17.51
N ARG A 99 2.10 0.24 16.74
CA ARG A 99 1.90 1.69 16.89
C ARG A 99 1.64 2.32 15.54
N PHE A 100 0.84 3.39 15.53
CA PHE A 100 0.51 4.14 14.32
C PHE A 100 0.94 5.59 14.44
N GLY A 101 1.35 6.17 13.33
CA GLY A 101 1.76 7.58 13.25
C GLY A 101 1.62 8.16 11.84
N SER A 102 1.53 9.49 11.78
CA SER A 102 1.58 10.19 10.50
C SER A 102 3.01 10.17 9.96
N GLY A 103 3.17 9.89 8.66
CA GLY A 103 4.46 9.87 8.01
C GLY A 103 4.36 9.90 6.49
N ASP A 104 5.42 10.42 5.87
CA ASP A 104 5.61 10.41 4.43
C ASP A 104 6.70 9.40 4.07
N LEU A 105 6.44 8.55 3.08
CA LEU A 105 7.39 7.53 2.60
C LEU A 105 8.67 8.14 2.03
N LEU A 106 8.57 9.33 1.46
CA LEU A 106 9.72 10.05 0.90
C LEU A 106 10.60 10.72 1.98
N ALA A 107 10.06 10.90 3.19
CA ALA A 107 10.69 11.57 4.31
C ALA A 107 10.97 10.64 5.51
N LEU A 108 11.19 9.36 5.25
CA LEU A 108 11.56 8.40 6.31
C LEU A 108 12.88 8.80 6.96
N PRO A 109 12.99 8.74 8.31
CA PRO A 109 14.22 9.06 9.00
C PRO A 109 15.32 8.06 8.64
N ALA A 110 16.47 8.58 8.24
CA ALA A 110 17.65 7.74 7.99
C ALA A 110 18.10 7.08 9.30
N GLY A 111 18.54 5.81 9.21
CA GLY A 111 18.99 5.07 10.38
C GLY A 111 17.87 4.66 11.35
N ALA A 112 16.62 4.64 10.90
CA ALA A 112 15.51 4.15 11.73
C ALA A 112 15.69 2.69 12.18
N GLY A 113 16.48 1.90 11.41
CA GLY A 113 16.95 0.58 11.81
C GLY A 113 15.89 -0.51 11.78
N PHE A 114 14.93 -0.42 10.87
CA PHE A 114 13.94 -1.48 10.69
C PHE A 114 14.59 -2.75 10.13
N ASP A 115 14.16 -3.90 10.63
CA ASP A 115 14.54 -5.21 10.12
C ASP A 115 13.90 -5.46 8.75
N ALA A 116 12.65 -5.02 8.58
CA ALA A 116 12.00 -5.02 7.28
C ALA A 116 11.00 -3.86 7.13
N ILE A 117 10.73 -3.54 5.85
CA ILE A 117 9.66 -2.63 5.44
C ILE A 117 8.67 -3.43 4.59
N VAL A 118 7.39 -3.30 4.90
CA VAL A 118 6.28 -3.77 4.06
C VAL A 118 5.59 -2.53 3.50
N CYS A 119 5.36 -2.48 2.17
CA CYS A 119 4.67 -1.37 1.51
C CYS A 119 3.63 -1.93 0.53
N ARG A 120 2.38 -2.00 0.97
CA ARG A 120 1.34 -2.68 0.24
C ARG A 120 0.34 -1.74 -0.40
N GLY A 121 0.24 -1.80 -1.74
CA GLY A 121 -0.80 -1.09 -2.51
C GLY A 121 -0.61 0.42 -2.62
N VAL A 122 0.56 0.95 -2.32
CA VAL A 122 0.83 2.39 -2.20
C VAL A 122 1.60 2.94 -3.39
N LEU A 123 2.65 2.23 -3.84
CA LEU A 123 3.63 2.77 -4.79
C LEU A 123 3.06 3.14 -6.17
N ASN A 124 1.85 2.66 -6.50
CA ASN A 124 1.15 3.07 -7.71
C ASN A 124 0.67 4.52 -7.69
N ASP A 125 0.52 5.10 -6.49
CA ASP A 125 0.12 6.50 -6.31
C ASP A 125 1.32 7.47 -6.51
N LEU A 126 2.55 6.95 -6.54
CA LEU A 126 3.74 7.70 -6.92
C LEU A 126 3.84 7.76 -8.46
N VAL A 127 3.37 8.85 -9.03
CA VAL A 127 3.25 9.01 -10.49
C VAL A 127 4.52 9.60 -11.10
N GLU A 128 5.20 10.47 -10.37
CA GLU A 128 6.38 11.18 -10.86
C GLU A 128 7.65 10.32 -10.74
N THR A 129 8.49 10.38 -11.78
CA THR A 129 9.72 9.56 -11.85
C THR A 129 10.68 9.84 -10.71
N ALA A 130 10.80 11.10 -10.30
CA ALA A 130 11.66 11.50 -9.18
C ALA A 130 11.21 10.89 -7.85
N GLU A 131 9.89 10.87 -7.56
CA GLU A 131 9.34 10.27 -6.34
C GLU A 131 9.54 8.75 -6.33
N ARG A 132 9.37 8.11 -7.49
CA ARG A 132 9.55 6.67 -7.67
C ARG A 132 10.99 6.23 -7.41
N ALA A 133 11.97 7.03 -7.83
CA ALA A 133 13.38 6.78 -7.51
C ALA A 133 13.68 7.08 -6.03
N ALA A 134 13.15 8.20 -5.49
CA ALA A 134 13.42 8.65 -4.14
C ALA A 134 12.89 7.69 -3.07
N VAL A 135 11.74 7.03 -3.29
CA VAL A 135 11.12 6.16 -2.30
C VAL A 135 11.99 4.95 -1.97
N PHE A 136 12.63 4.31 -2.96
CA PHE A 136 13.51 3.17 -2.70
C PHE A 136 14.78 3.59 -1.95
N GLY A 137 15.32 4.77 -2.25
CA GLY A 137 16.40 5.36 -1.46
C GLY A 137 15.99 5.66 -0.01
N ALA A 138 14.76 6.13 0.21
CA ALA A 138 14.23 6.35 1.56
C ALA A 138 14.08 5.02 2.33
N PHE A 139 13.56 3.98 1.69
CA PHE A 139 13.46 2.63 2.28
C PHE A 139 14.84 2.07 2.62
N ALA A 140 15.80 2.17 1.70
CA ALA A 140 17.17 1.69 1.94
C ALA A 140 17.84 2.38 3.14
N ARG A 141 17.62 3.69 3.31
CA ARG A 141 18.18 4.43 4.46
C ARG A 141 17.47 4.14 5.78
N ALA A 142 16.20 3.73 5.75
CA ALA A 142 15.42 3.41 6.94
C ALA A 142 15.63 1.97 7.43
N LEU A 143 16.08 1.08 6.56
CA LEU A 143 16.43 -0.29 6.89
C LEU A 143 17.80 -0.37 7.58
N ARG A 144 17.97 -1.39 8.42
CA ARG A 144 19.30 -1.80 8.89
C ARG A 144 20.07 -2.49 7.76
N PRO A 145 21.41 -2.66 7.87
CA PRO A 145 22.17 -3.52 6.97
C PRO A 145 21.52 -4.91 6.82
N VAL A 146 21.49 -5.45 5.61
CA VAL A 146 20.82 -6.71 5.24
C VAL A 146 19.31 -6.76 5.55
N GLY A 147 18.68 -5.61 5.83
CA GLY A 147 17.24 -5.51 6.02
C GLY A 147 16.46 -5.80 4.74
N ALA A 148 15.19 -6.18 4.87
CA ALA A 148 14.34 -6.59 3.76
C ALA A 148 13.26 -5.56 3.42
N LEU A 149 12.92 -5.46 2.13
CA LEU A 149 11.80 -4.69 1.60
C LEU A 149 10.83 -5.64 0.90
N LEU A 150 9.56 -5.64 1.34
CA LEU A 150 8.46 -6.35 0.69
C LEU A 150 7.43 -5.33 0.22
N PHE A 151 7.07 -5.37 -1.05
CA PHE A 151 6.05 -4.47 -1.58
C PHE A 151 5.31 -5.09 -2.76
N ASP A 152 4.23 -4.46 -3.18
CA ASP A 152 3.54 -4.80 -4.40
C ASP A 152 3.22 -3.56 -5.23
N VAL A 153 3.21 -3.76 -6.54
CA VAL A 153 2.81 -2.75 -7.53
C VAL A 153 1.86 -3.36 -8.55
N ARG A 154 1.09 -2.52 -9.25
CA ARG A 154 0.30 -2.97 -10.39
C ARG A 154 1.20 -3.30 -11.56
N ASP A 155 1.00 -4.49 -12.10
CA ASP A 155 1.58 -4.90 -13.37
C ASP A 155 0.86 -4.19 -14.52
N TRP A 156 1.63 -3.68 -15.50
CA TRP A 156 1.04 -2.97 -16.63
C TRP A 156 0.25 -3.90 -17.54
N ASP A 157 0.82 -5.04 -17.92
CA ASP A 157 0.21 -5.94 -18.92
C ASP A 157 -1.08 -6.57 -18.37
N ALA A 158 -1.05 -7.01 -17.12
CA ALA A 158 -2.23 -7.50 -16.43
C ALA A 158 -3.30 -6.40 -16.24
N SER A 159 -2.87 -5.17 -15.94
CA SER A 159 -3.80 -4.03 -15.83
C SER A 159 -4.46 -3.69 -17.17
N VAL A 160 -3.71 -3.73 -18.27
CA VAL A 160 -4.25 -3.54 -19.63
C VAL A 160 -5.29 -4.61 -19.95
N ALA A 161 -4.95 -5.89 -19.77
CA ALA A 161 -5.87 -6.99 -20.06
C ALA A 161 -7.18 -6.85 -19.24
N GLY A 162 -7.07 -6.64 -17.92
CA GLY A 162 -8.22 -6.52 -17.05
C GLY A 162 -9.07 -5.26 -17.31
N LYS A 163 -8.45 -4.11 -17.54
CA LYS A 163 -9.16 -2.84 -17.73
C LYS A 163 -9.69 -2.62 -19.12
N THR A 164 -9.11 -3.25 -20.14
CA THR A 164 -9.69 -3.28 -21.49
C THR A 164 -10.99 -4.11 -21.49
N ALA A 165 -10.99 -5.24 -20.81
CA ALA A 165 -12.18 -6.09 -20.68
C ALA A 165 -13.25 -5.47 -19.75
N HIS A 166 -12.82 -4.85 -18.64
CA HIS A 166 -13.70 -4.31 -17.61
C HIS A 166 -13.26 -2.90 -17.18
N PRO A 167 -13.50 -1.86 -18.02
CA PRO A 167 -13.11 -0.50 -17.70
C PRO A 167 -13.91 0.11 -16.55
N VAL A 168 -15.12 -0.42 -16.32
CA VAL A 168 -16.02 0.01 -15.24
C VAL A 168 -16.05 -1.06 -14.15
N SER A 169 -15.97 -0.63 -12.90
CA SER A 169 -16.16 -1.50 -11.73
C SER A 169 -17.16 -0.84 -10.79
N GLU A 170 -18.05 -1.65 -10.22
CA GLU A 170 -19.01 -1.21 -9.21
C GLU A 170 -19.02 -2.21 -8.05
N ARG A 171 -19.07 -1.68 -6.84
CA ARG A 171 -19.31 -2.42 -5.59
C ARG A 171 -20.44 -1.79 -4.81
N ARG A 172 -21.31 -2.62 -4.28
CA ARG A 172 -22.43 -2.23 -3.41
C ARG A 172 -22.30 -2.96 -2.10
N VAL A 173 -22.26 -2.22 -1.01
CA VAL A 173 -22.14 -2.81 0.33
C VAL A 173 -23.14 -2.15 1.28
N ALA A 174 -23.71 -2.97 2.18
CA ALA A 174 -24.42 -2.48 3.35
C ALA A 174 -23.41 -2.15 4.43
N THR A 175 -23.58 -0.99 5.06
CA THR A 175 -22.70 -0.53 6.13
C THR A 175 -23.55 -0.04 7.32
N PRO A 176 -22.96 0.11 8.52
CA PRO A 176 -23.69 0.72 9.65
C PRO A 176 -24.19 2.14 9.41
N ARG A 177 -23.65 2.82 8.38
CA ARG A 177 -24.05 4.19 8.01
C ARG A 177 -25.08 4.25 6.88
N GLY A 178 -25.43 3.11 6.27
CA GLY A 178 -26.33 3.02 5.13
C GLY A 178 -25.75 2.21 3.99
N ARG A 179 -26.41 2.25 2.83
CA ARG A 179 -25.95 1.55 1.62
C ARG A 179 -24.94 2.40 0.86
N LEU A 180 -23.76 1.84 0.67
CA LEU A 180 -22.69 2.50 -0.07
C LEU A 180 -22.48 1.85 -1.43
N VAL A 181 -22.44 2.67 -2.48
CA VAL A 181 -22.07 2.29 -3.85
C VAL A 181 -20.75 2.97 -4.18
N PHE A 182 -19.79 2.16 -4.62
CA PHE A 182 -18.49 2.61 -5.10
C PHE A 182 -18.33 2.23 -6.56
N GLN A 183 -18.11 3.21 -7.41
CA GLN A 183 -17.92 3.04 -8.84
C GLN A 183 -16.58 3.58 -9.26
N THR A 184 -15.91 2.89 -10.21
CA THR A 184 -14.72 3.43 -10.88
C THR A 184 -14.84 3.24 -12.38
N VAL A 185 -14.37 4.24 -13.11
CA VAL A 185 -14.14 4.16 -14.55
C VAL A 185 -12.65 4.35 -14.78
N THR A 186 -12.00 3.40 -15.46
CA THR A 186 -10.56 3.44 -15.72
C THR A 186 -10.31 3.61 -17.21
N ARG A 187 -9.50 4.59 -17.57
CA ARG A 187 -8.93 4.75 -18.91
C ARG A 187 -7.44 4.45 -18.84
N LEU A 188 -6.93 3.85 -19.91
CA LEU A 188 -5.52 3.49 -20.05
C LEU A 188 -4.78 4.58 -20.82
N ASP A 189 -3.61 4.96 -20.36
CA ASP A 189 -2.63 5.73 -21.12
C ASP A 189 -1.37 4.87 -21.37
N PRO A 190 -1.27 4.21 -22.54
CA PRO A 190 -0.15 3.33 -22.85
C PRO A 190 1.19 4.08 -22.95
N ALA A 191 1.19 5.34 -23.39
CA ALA A 191 2.41 6.11 -23.58
C ALA A 191 3.16 6.34 -22.26
N THR A 192 2.41 6.50 -21.17
CA THR A 192 2.98 6.76 -19.84
C THR A 192 2.76 5.60 -18.85
N ARG A 193 2.12 4.50 -19.27
CA ARG A 193 1.68 3.37 -18.41
C ARG A 193 0.86 3.84 -17.22
N ARG A 194 -0.04 4.81 -17.44
CA ARG A 194 -0.91 5.36 -16.41
C ARG A 194 -2.33 4.81 -16.52
N LEU A 195 -2.97 4.65 -15.38
CA LEU A 195 -4.40 4.43 -15.22
C LEU A 195 -5.03 5.75 -14.80
N LEU A 196 -5.88 6.30 -15.64
CA LEU A 196 -6.69 7.50 -15.37
C LEU A 196 -8.01 7.02 -14.79
N ILE A 197 -8.26 7.27 -13.51
CA ILE A 197 -9.36 6.67 -12.77
C ILE A 197 -10.30 7.77 -12.29
N ALA A 198 -11.55 7.69 -12.72
CA ALA A 198 -12.66 8.44 -12.14
C ALA A 198 -13.36 7.56 -11.11
N GLU A 199 -13.45 7.99 -9.85
CA GLU A 199 -14.18 7.27 -8.81
C GLU A 199 -15.37 8.08 -8.30
N ARG A 200 -16.43 7.35 -7.90
CA ARG A 200 -17.62 7.91 -7.28
C ARG A 200 -18.03 7.06 -6.09
N HIS A 201 -18.29 7.71 -4.97
CA HIS A 201 -18.87 7.13 -3.77
C HIS A 201 -20.27 7.70 -3.58
N THR A 202 -21.27 6.86 -3.44
CA THR A 202 -22.66 7.27 -3.17
C THR A 202 -23.14 6.55 -1.91
N LEU A 203 -23.39 7.30 -0.84
CA LEU A 203 -23.92 6.80 0.41
C LEU A 203 -25.41 7.18 0.50
N THR A 204 -26.28 6.19 0.55
CA THR A 204 -27.71 6.35 0.78
C THR A 204 -28.04 5.98 2.23
N THR A 205 -28.61 6.93 2.97
CA THR A 205 -29.06 6.81 4.35
C THR A 205 -30.57 7.08 4.44
N GLU A 206 -31.17 6.95 5.62
CA GLU A 206 -32.57 7.36 5.86
C GLU A 206 -32.77 8.85 5.66
N SER A 207 -31.75 9.68 5.87
CA SER A 207 -31.79 11.14 5.73
C SER A 207 -31.53 11.63 4.31
N GLY A 208 -31.19 10.74 3.36
CA GLY A 208 -30.94 11.10 1.96
C GLY A 208 -29.69 10.49 1.39
N GLU A 209 -29.23 11.07 0.28
CA GLU A 209 -28.08 10.59 -0.48
C GLU A 209 -26.94 11.62 -0.48
N THR A 210 -25.72 11.14 -0.28
CA THR A 210 -24.49 11.93 -0.39
C THR A 210 -23.58 11.29 -1.42
N THR A 211 -23.05 12.11 -2.34
CA THR A 211 -22.13 11.65 -3.38
C THR A 211 -20.82 12.43 -3.33
N ALA A 212 -19.70 11.72 -3.42
CA ALA A 212 -18.37 12.28 -3.63
C ALA A 212 -17.73 11.67 -4.88
N SER A 213 -17.08 12.50 -5.69
CA SER A 213 -16.37 12.07 -6.91
C SER A 213 -14.95 12.60 -6.88
N HIS A 214 -14.01 11.81 -7.46
CA HIS A 214 -12.61 12.19 -7.52
C HIS A 214 -11.93 11.53 -8.72
N ASP A 215 -11.13 12.31 -9.42
CA ASP A 215 -10.27 11.82 -10.50
C ASP A 215 -8.83 11.72 -9.99
N PHE A 216 -8.17 10.61 -10.25
CA PHE A 216 -6.79 10.41 -9.88
C PHE A 216 -6.04 9.52 -10.88
N VAL A 217 -4.74 9.50 -10.75
CA VAL A 217 -3.86 8.75 -11.65
C VAL A 217 -3.07 7.73 -10.84
N MET A 218 -2.97 6.51 -11.36
CA MET A 218 -2.02 5.50 -10.90
C MET A 218 -0.99 5.23 -11.98
N ARG A 219 0.24 4.95 -11.59
CA ARG A 219 1.30 4.49 -12.49
C ARG A 219 1.52 2.99 -12.28
N CYS A 220 1.40 2.23 -13.37
CA CYS A 220 1.80 0.82 -13.39
C CYS A 220 3.31 0.68 -13.57
N TRP A 221 3.83 -0.48 -13.20
CA TRP A 221 5.25 -0.76 -13.19
C TRP A 221 5.60 -1.92 -14.12
N SER A 222 6.83 -2.00 -14.54
CA SER A 222 7.38 -3.17 -15.19
C SER A 222 8.53 -3.75 -14.34
N ARG A 223 8.78 -5.04 -14.51
CA ARG A 223 9.89 -5.69 -13.79
C ARG A 223 11.23 -5.02 -14.06
N GLY A 224 11.55 -4.70 -15.33
CA GLY A 224 12.82 -4.05 -15.66
C GLY A 224 13.02 -2.72 -14.94
N GLU A 225 11.96 -1.88 -14.88
CA GLU A 225 11.99 -0.62 -14.15
C GLU A 225 12.22 -0.82 -12.64
N LEU A 226 11.60 -1.85 -12.05
CA LEU A 226 11.81 -2.20 -10.65
C LEU A 226 13.26 -2.66 -10.40
N ASP A 227 13.80 -3.51 -11.27
CA ASP A 227 15.19 -3.97 -11.20
C ASP A 227 16.17 -2.80 -11.17
N ASP A 228 16.00 -1.83 -12.06
CA ASP A 228 16.89 -0.68 -12.18
C ASP A 228 16.81 0.23 -10.92
N LEU A 229 15.60 0.54 -10.46
CA LEU A 229 15.40 1.42 -9.31
C LEU A 229 15.85 0.77 -7.99
N LEU A 230 15.59 -0.52 -7.82
CA LEU A 230 16.02 -1.26 -6.63
C LEU A 230 17.54 -1.37 -6.56
N ARG A 231 18.21 -1.74 -7.67
CA ARG A 231 19.68 -1.80 -7.72
C ARG A 231 20.30 -0.42 -7.47
N ALA A 232 19.77 0.63 -8.08
CA ALA A 232 20.23 2.00 -7.83
C ALA A 232 20.11 2.44 -6.36
N ALA A 233 19.13 1.88 -5.63
CA ALA A 233 18.96 2.12 -4.19
C ALA A 233 19.79 1.18 -3.30
N GLY A 234 20.54 0.22 -3.88
CA GLY A 234 21.39 -0.71 -3.14
C GLY A 234 20.71 -2.01 -2.70
N PHE A 235 19.55 -2.33 -3.28
CA PHE A 235 18.92 -3.63 -3.07
C PHE A 235 19.53 -4.69 -4.01
N GLU A 236 19.72 -5.87 -3.45
CA GLU A 236 20.19 -7.07 -4.12
C GLU A 236 19.17 -8.20 -3.91
N ALA A 237 19.45 -9.43 -4.33
CA ALA A 237 18.64 -10.62 -4.04
C ALA A 237 17.13 -10.40 -4.19
N MET A 238 16.68 -9.87 -5.34
CA MET A 238 15.28 -9.60 -5.64
C MET A 238 14.54 -10.86 -6.07
N GLU A 239 13.44 -11.16 -5.41
CA GLU A 239 12.48 -12.21 -5.78
C GLU A 239 11.17 -11.58 -6.24
N TYR A 240 10.55 -12.15 -7.27
CA TYR A 240 9.31 -11.67 -7.88
C TYR A 240 8.24 -12.75 -7.87
N ALA A 241 7.02 -12.38 -7.54
CA ALA A 241 5.85 -13.24 -7.57
C ALA A 241 4.60 -12.46 -8.04
N GLY A 242 3.54 -13.16 -8.42
CA GLY A 242 2.24 -12.58 -8.77
C GLY A 242 1.36 -12.30 -7.54
N THR A 243 1.60 -13.00 -6.44
CA THR A 243 0.90 -12.83 -5.16
C THR A 243 1.86 -12.98 -3.98
N TYR A 244 1.44 -12.54 -2.80
CA TYR A 244 2.23 -12.73 -1.57
C TYR A 244 2.37 -14.19 -1.16
N GLU A 245 1.43 -15.05 -1.58
CA GLU A 245 1.48 -16.50 -1.36
C GLU A 245 2.45 -17.23 -2.33
N GLY A 246 3.08 -16.49 -3.24
CA GLY A 246 4.13 -16.99 -4.11
C GLY A 246 3.66 -17.54 -5.46
N ALA A 247 2.44 -17.18 -5.91
CA ALA A 247 2.01 -17.52 -7.26
C ALA A 247 2.96 -16.93 -8.33
N PRO A 248 3.18 -17.59 -9.47
CA PRO A 248 4.02 -17.07 -10.55
C PRO A 248 3.59 -15.68 -11.03
N LEU A 249 4.54 -14.90 -11.55
CA LEU A 249 4.25 -13.64 -12.24
C LEU A 249 3.22 -13.87 -13.35
N GLY A 250 2.29 -12.89 -13.52
CA GLY A 250 1.20 -12.96 -14.47
C GLY A 250 -0.04 -13.68 -13.92
N GLN A 251 0.03 -14.31 -12.76
CA GLN A 251 -1.14 -14.78 -12.02
C GLN A 251 -1.60 -13.67 -11.06
N GLY A 252 -2.49 -12.81 -11.53
CA GLY A 252 -2.97 -11.65 -10.80
C GLY A 252 -2.64 -10.33 -11.49
N ASP A 253 -3.06 -9.22 -10.88
CA ASP A 253 -2.88 -7.86 -11.42
C ASP A 253 -1.67 -7.13 -10.80
N ARG A 254 -0.80 -7.86 -10.09
CA ARG A 254 0.32 -7.28 -9.34
C ARG A 254 1.64 -7.99 -9.58
N ILE A 255 2.71 -7.22 -9.36
CA ILE A 255 4.07 -7.71 -9.15
C ILE A 255 4.34 -7.55 -7.65
N VAL A 256 4.56 -8.66 -6.96
CA VAL A 256 5.02 -8.69 -5.57
C VAL A 256 6.53 -8.86 -5.58
N VAL A 257 7.21 -8.05 -4.79
CA VAL A 257 8.68 -8.01 -4.72
C VAL A 257 9.13 -8.23 -3.29
N ALA A 258 10.12 -9.09 -3.11
CA ALA A 258 10.91 -9.20 -1.90
C ALA A 258 12.37 -8.96 -2.25
N ALA A 259 12.99 -7.95 -1.63
CA ALA A 259 14.37 -7.57 -1.88
C ALA A 259 15.12 -7.39 -0.56
N SER A 260 16.45 -7.59 -0.56
CA SER A 260 17.31 -7.33 0.60
C SER A 260 18.38 -6.31 0.25
N LEU A 261 18.78 -5.49 1.22
CA LEU A 261 19.98 -4.66 1.07
C LEU A 261 21.22 -5.52 0.99
N GLY A 262 22.17 -5.12 0.14
CA GLY A 262 23.50 -5.71 0.09
C GLY A 262 24.25 -5.50 1.42
N VAL A 263 25.25 -6.35 1.65
CA VAL A 263 26.22 -6.16 2.74
C VAL A 263 27.09 -4.96 2.36
N ARG A 264 26.96 -3.86 3.11
CA ARG A 264 27.83 -2.68 2.96
C ARG A 264 29.08 -2.84 3.81
#